data_31b4bcb6202898bddf472f3584a48d1e
#
_entry.id   31b4bcb6202898bddf472f3584a48d1e
#
_cell.length_a   1.000
_cell.length_b   1.000
_cell.length_c   1.000
_cell.angle_alpha   90.00
_cell.angle_beta   90.00
_cell.angle_gamma   90.00
#
_symmetry.space_group_name_H-M   'P 1'
#
loop_
_entity.id
_entity.type
_entity.pdbx_description
1 polymer ?
#
loop_
_entity_poly.entity_id
_entity_poly.type
_entity_poly.pdbx_seq_one_letter_code
_entity_poly.pdbx_strand_id
1 'polypeptide(L)'
;MQEFKVNPGFVIEDEQSLRSLFEATHALATLKCQGSLDRHAQDFIRRSPFLCIGTQDRNGKADVSPRGDPVGFVKILDQHTLAIPDRPGNNRLDTLANILANPSVG
;
A
#
# COMPACT_ATOMS: atom_id res chain seq x y z
N MET A 1 -24.84 24.18 7.30
CA MET A 1 -24.32 22.83 7.11
C MET A 1 -25.11 21.86 7.98
N GLN A 2 -25.56 20.77 7.41
CA GLN A 2 -26.31 19.76 8.14
C GLN A 2 -25.37 18.94 9.02
N GLU A 3 -25.70 18.82 10.32
CA GLU A 3 -24.92 18.02 11.24
C GLU A 3 -25.15 16.53 10.97
N PHE A 4 -24.07 15.76 10.80
CA PHE A 4 -24.14 14.32 10.63
C PHE A 4 -24.05 13.64 12.01
N LYS A 5 -25.09 12.88 12.34
CA LYS A 5 -25.16 12.12 13.60
C LYS A 5 -25.01 10.63 13.31
N VAL A 6 -24.05 9.99 13.97
CA VAL A 6 -23.86 8.56 13.89
C VAL A 6 -24.73 7.89 14.97
N ASN A 7 -25.54 6.91 14.56
CA ASN A 7 -26.25 6.07 15.50
C ASN A 7 -25.29 5.04 16.11
N PRO A 8 -25.06 5.06 17.43
CA PRO A 8 -24.11 4.12 18.06
C PRO A 8 -24.42 2.65 17.81
N GLY A 9 -25.70 2.28 17.58
CA GLY A 9 -26.09 0.91 17.27
C GLY A 9 -25.60 0.38 15.94
N PHE A 10 -25.11 1.26 15.04
CA PHE A 10 -24.54 0.88 13.73
C PHE A 10 -23.02 1.01 13.67
N VAL A 11 -22.38 1.31 14.79
CA VAL A 11 -20.91 1.39 14.85
C VAL A 11 -20.32 0.00 15.02
N ILE A 12 -19.37 -0.35 14.16
CA ILE A 12 -18.63 -1.62 14.23
C ILE A 12 -17.33 -1.34 14.97
N GLU A 13 -17.09 -2.00 16.08
CA GLU A 13 -15.96 -1.72 16.96
C GLU A 13 -14.84 -2.77 16.88
N ASP A 14 -15.13 -3.98 16.37
CA ASP A 14 -14.18 -5.06 16.29
C ASP A 14 -14.34 -5.89 15.01
N GLU A 15 -13.34 -6.72 14.72
CA GLU A 15 -13.31 -7.55 13.51
C GLU A 15 -14.40 -8.62 13.55
N GLN A 16 -14.70 -9.19 14.71
CA GLN A 16 -15.73 -10.22 14.85
C GLN A 16 -17.10 -9.66 14.45
N SER A 17 -17.45 -8.48 14.94
CA SER A 17 -18.70 -7.79 14.57
C SER A 17 -18.73 -7.46 13.09
N LEU A 18 -17.61 -7.00 12.52
CA LEU A 18 -17.49 -6.75 11.09
C LEU A 18 -17.74 -8.03 10.28
N ARG A 19 -17.06 -9.12 10.62
CA ARG A 19 -17.17 -10.39 9.90
C ARG A 19 -18.57 -10.98 9.96
N SER A 20 -19.32 -10.77 11.04
CA SER A 20 -20.69 -11.26 11.17
C SER A 20 -21.67 -10.66 10.15
N LEU A 21 -21.33 -9.51 9.56
CA LEU A 21 -22.15 -8.82 8.55
C LEU A 21 -21.89 -9.31 7.11
N PHE A 22 -20.85 -10.10 6.91
CA PHE A 22 -20.41 -10.51 5.57
C PHE A 22 -20.26 -12.02 5.50
N GLU A 23 -20.30 -12.53 4.28
CA GLU A 23 -19.96 -13.93 4.01
C GLU A 23 -18.47 -14.19 4.19
N ALA A 24 -18.09 -15.46 4.29
CA ALA A 24 -16.69 -15.86 4.34
C ALA A 24 -15.91 -15.35 3.12
N THR A 25 -14.65 -15.02 3.33
CA THR A 25 -13.77 -14.56 2.23
C THR A 25 -13.69 -15.62 1.14
N HIS A 26 -13.88 -15.21 -0.10
CA HIS A 26 -13.77 -16.12 -1.24
C HIS A 26 -12.33 -16.66 -1.34
N ALA A 27 -12.17 -17.96 -1.54
CA ALA A 27 -10.86 -18.63 -1.58
C ALA A 27 -9.90 -18.02 -2.59
N LEU A 28 -10.38 -17.66 -3.79
CA LEU A 28 -9.56 -17.02 -4.83
C LEU A 28 -9.04 -15.64 -4.40
N ALA A 29 -9.80 -14.91 -3.59
CA ALA A 29 -9.36 -13.61 -3.09
C ALA A 29 -8.19 -13.76 -2.09
N THR A 30 -8.19 -14.80 -1.28
CA THR A 30 -7.10 -15.13 -0.37
C THR A 30 -5.86 -15.60 -1.13
N LEU A 31 -6.02 -16.41 -2.16
CA LEU A 31 -4.92 -16.94 -2.98
C LEU A 31 -4.18 -15.84 -3.78
N LYS A 32 -4.79 -14.69 -4.01
CA LYS A 32 -4.12 -13.55 -4.64
C LYS A 32 -3.06 -12.91 -3.75
N CYS A 33 -3.16 -13.08 -2.44
CA CYS A 33 -2.18 -12.55 -1.49
C CYS A 33 -1.01 -13.52 -1.38
N GLN A 34 0.07 -13.22 -2.09
CA GLN A 34 1.25 -14.09 -2.16
C GLN A 34 2.43 -13.44 -1.43
N GLY A 35 3.26 -14.26 -0.82
CA GLY A 35 4.49 -13.83 -0.16
C GLY A 35 5.67 -13.62 -1.11
N SER A 36 5.49 -13.85 -2.39
CA SER A 36 6.53 -13.68 -3.41
C SER A 36 5.94 -13.20 -4.73
N LEU A 37 6.78 -12.60 -5.56
CA LEU A 37 6.42 -12.13 -6.88
C LEU A 37 6.38 -13.30 -7.86
N ASP A 38 5.18 -13.70 -8.29
CA ASP A 38 5.04 -14.65 -9.37
C ASP A 38 5.35 -14.00 -10.73
N ARG A 39 5.29 -14.81 -11.80
CA ARG A 39 5.58 -14.33 -13.15
C ARG A 39 4.66 -13.17 -13.56
N HIS A 40 3.37 -13.23 -13.22
CA HIS A 40 2.39 -12.21 -13.59
C HIS A 40 2.65 -10.89 -12.87
N ALA A 41 2.95 -10.95 -11.58
CA ALA A 41 3.34 -9.77 -10.81
C ALA A 41 4.62 -9.13 -11.35
N GLN A 42 5.62 -9.94 -11.67
CA GLN A 42 6.87 -9.47 -12.26
C GLN A 42 6.64 -8.79 -13.62
N ASP A 43 5.83 -9.40 -14.50
CA ASP A 43 5.53 -8.82 -15.81
C ASP A 43 4.77 -7.49 -15.68
N PHE A 44 3.84 -7.41 -14.73
CA PHE A 44 3.12 -6.17 -14.45
C PHE A 44 4.07 -5.05 -14.01
N ILE A 45 4.96 -5.35 -13.08
CA ILE A 45 5.95 -4.38 -12.57
C ILE A 45 6.89 -3.91 -13.69
N ARG A 46 7.36 -4.81 -14.54
CA ARG A 46 8.25 -4.47 -15.66
C ARG A 46 7.61 -3.54 -16.69
N ARG A 47 6.29 -3.55 -16.80
CA ARG A 47 5.53 -2.73 -17.75
C ARG A 47 4.98 -1.45 -17.12
N SER A 48 5.10 -1.28 -15.84
CA SER A 48 4.50 -0.15 -15.15
C SER A 48 5.40 1.09 -15.21
N PRO A 49 4.86 2.24 -15.63
CA PRO A 49 5.55 3.54 -15.58
C PRO A 49 5.23 4.32 -14.31
N PHE A 50 4.46 3.73 -13.38
CA PHE A 50 3.88 4.46 -12.25
C PHE A 50 3.65 3.53 -11.07
N LEU A 51 3.86 4.06 -9.87
CA LEU A 51 3.45 3.44 -8.62
C LEU A 51 3.03 4.50 -7.59
N CYS A 52 2.28 4.06 -6.59
CA CYS A 52 2.08 4.83 -5.37
C CYS A 52 2.78 4.09 -4.23
N ILE A 53 3.48 4.82 -3.39
CA ILE A 53 4.11 4.26 -2.20
C ILE A 53 3.46 4.85 -0.94
N GLY A 54 2.88 3.98 -0.12
CA GLY A 54 2.29 4.34 1.17
C GLY A 54 3.30 4.19 2.29
N THR A 55 3.39 5.20 3.13
CA THR A 55 4.27 5.23 4.30
C THR A 55 3.54 5.84 5.49
N GLN A 56 4.13 5.77 6.65
CA GLN A 56 3.63 6.49 7.82
C GLN A 56 4.80 7.03 8.65
N ASP A 57 4.55 8.14 9.33
CA ASP A 57 5.54 8.71 10.24
C ASP A 57 5.55 7.95 11.59
N ARG A 58 6.41 8.39 12.50
CA ARG A 58 6.53 7.80 13.84
C ARG A 58 5.26 7.90 14.68
N ASN A 59 4.38 8.83 14.35
CA ASN A 59 3.10 9.05 15.03
C ASN A 59 1.94 8.30 14.35
N GLY A 60 2.22 7.54 13.29
CA GLY A 60 1.21 6.81 12.54
C GLY A 60 0.45 7.64 11.51
N LYS A 61 0.89 8.87 11.22
CA LYS A 61 0.29 9.69 10.17
C LYS A 61 0.66 9.11 8.80
N ALA A 62 -0.36 8.73 8.04
CA ALA A 62 -0.19 8.12 6.72
C ALA A 62 0.12 9.15 5.65
N ASP A 63 0.93 8.74 4.68
CA ASP A 63 1.24 9.47 3.47
C ASP A 63 1.26 8.54 2.27
N VAL A 64 0.79 9.01 1.12
CA VAL A 64 0.84 8.28 -0.15
C VAL A 64 1.51 9.17 -1.17
N SER A 65 2.61 8.68 -1.75
CA SER A 65 3.41 9.43 -2.72
C SER A 65 3.36 8.76 -4.09
N PRO A 66 2.93 9.48 -5.15
CA PRO A 66 3.03 8.98 -6.52
C PRO A 66 4.46 9.05 -7.02
N ARG A 67 4.87 8.02 -7.75
CA ARG A 67 6.18 7.93 -8.39
C ARG A 67 5.99 7.53 -9.85
N GLY A 68 6.51 8.32 -10.76
CA GLY A 68 6.47 8.06 -12.20
C GLY A 68 7.86 8.16 -12.81
N ASP A 69 8.14 7.27 -13.76
CA ASP A 69 9.41 7.20 -14.48
C ASP A 69 9.18 6.37 -15.75
N PRO A 70 10.12 6.28 -16.69
CA PRO A 70 9.98 5.38 -17.83
C PRO A 70 9.68 3.95 -17.43
N VAL A 71 8.95 3.23 -18.27
CA VAL A 71 8.57 1.82 -18.06
C VAL A 71 9.78 0.98 -17.63
N GLY A 72 9.59 0.18 -16.61
CA GLY A 72 10.64 -0.69 -16.08
C GLY A 72 11.59 0.00 -15.11
N PHE A 73 11.20 1.15 -14.55
CA PHE A 73 12.04 1.87 -13.58
C PHE A 73 12.18 1.13 -12.24
N VAL A 74 11.19 0.35 -11.86
CA VAL A 74 11.28 -0.52 -10.68
C VAL A 74 12.04 -1.78 -11.07
N LYS A 75 13.12 -2.09 -10.37
CA LYS A 75 13.94 -3.26 -10.66
C LYS A 75 13.57 -4.42 -9.73
N ILE A 76 13.37 -5.59 -10.32
CA ILE A 76 13.12 -6.82 -9.58
C ILE A 76 14.49 -7.47 -9.34
N LEU A 77 14.92 -7.50 -8.08
CA LEU A 77 16.21 -8.09 -7.71
C LEU A 77 16.08 -9.60 -7.49
N ASP A 78 14.97 -10.02 -6.89
CA ASP A 78 14.58 -11.41 -6.71
C ASP A 78 13.06 -11.50 -6.45
N GLN A 79 12.55 -12.67 -6.11
CA GLN A 79 11.13 -12.88 -5.87
C GLN A 79 10.56 -12.12 -4.66
N HIS A 80 11.41 -11.57 -3.83
CA HIS A 80 11.01 -10.89 -2.57
C HIS A 80 11.54 -9.47 -2.47
N THR A 81 12.31 -9.00 -3.47
CA THR A 81 13.02 -7.73 -3.37
C THR A 81 12.85 -6.89 -4.61
N LEU A 82 12.40 -5.66 -4.42
CA LEU A 82 12.31 -4.63 -5.44
C LEU A 82 13.27 -3.49 -5.11
N ALA A 83 13.83 -2.88 -6.14
CA ALA A 83 14.57 -1.63 -6.03
C ALA A 83 13.84 -0.53 -6.76
N ILE A 84 13.47 0.52 -6.04
CA ILE A 84 12.80 1.69 -6.57
C ILE A 84 13.81 2.84 -6.56
N PRO A 85 14.16 3.43 -7.72
CA PRO A 85 15.12 4.52 -7.75
C PRO A 85 14.51 5.77 -7.10
N ASP A 86 15.32 6.48 -6.33
CA ASP A 86 14.98 7.83 -5.91
C ASP A 86 15.45 8.82 -6.98
N ARG A 87 14.65 9.86 -7.21
CA ARG A 87 14.94 10.89 -8.22
C ARG A 87 14.98 12.26 -7.56
N PRO A 88 15.80 13.19 -8.07
CA PRO A 88 15.75 14.57 -7.62
C PRO A 88 14.34 15.16 -7.78
N GLY A 89 13.90 15.89 -6.77
CA GLY A 89 12.57 16.49 -6.74
C GLY A 89 12.56 17.79 -5.93
N ASN A 90 11.48 18.02 -5.21
CA ASN A 90 11.29 19.25 -4.42
C ASN A 90 12.02 19.28 -3.07
N ASN A 91 12.80 18.26 -2.76
CA ASN A 91 13.55 18.11 -1.51
C ASN A 91 12.69 18.01 -0.24
N ARG A 92 11.41 17.67 -0.35
CA ARG A 92 10.57 17.45 0.84
C ARG A 92 11.02 16.23 1.63
N LEU A 93 11.37 15.15 0.94
CA LEU A 93 11.92 13.92 1.54
C LEU A 93 10.98 13.22 2.52
N ASP A 94 9.69 13.52 2.49
CA ASP A 94 8.72 12.99 3.46
C ASP A 94 8.65 11.46 3.44
N THR A 95 8.62 10.87 2.24
CA THR A 95 8.62 9.40 2.09
C THR A 95 9.86 8.77 2.70
N LEU A 96 11.04 9.31 2.43
CA LEU A 96 12.30 8.77 2.94
C LEU A 96 12.42 8.96 4.45
N ALA A 97 12.01 10.11 4.96
CA ALA A 97 11.98 10.37 6.39
C ALA A 97 11.03 9.40 7.11
N ASN A 98 9.86 9.13 6.52
CA ASN A 98 8.91 8.16 7.07
C ASN A 98 9.50 6.75 7.10
N ILE A 99 10.15 6.32 6.03
CA ILE A 99 10.79 4.99 5.95
C ILE A 99 11.89 4.83 6.99
N LEU A 100 12.66 5.88 7.26
CA LEU A 100 13.69 5.86 8.31
C LEU A 100 13.07 5.71 9.71
N ALA A 101 11.89 6.29 9.93
CA ALA A 101 11.18 6.17 11.20
C ALA A 101 10.38 4.87 11.32
N ASN A 102 9.79 4.41 10.22
CA ASN A 102 9.00 3.18 10.12
C ASN A 102 9.20 2.57 8.74
N PRO A 103 9.92 1.46 8.61
CA PRO A 103 10.27 0.86 7.32
C PRO A 103 9.12 0.11 6.65
N SER A 104 7.97 -0.04 7.29
CA SER A 104 6.80 -0.66 6.68
C SER A 104 6.22 0.24 5.61
N VAL A 105 6.05 -0.30 4.41
CA VAL A 105 5.51 0.41 3.23
C VAL A 105 4.45 -0.43 2.54
N GLY A 106 3.59 0.24 1.80
CA GLY A 106 2.56 -0.41 0.98
C GLY A 106 2.37 0.29 -0.34
#